data_12ed4e7d465a028a28945c9168f8b100
#
_entry.id   12ed4e7d465a028a28945c9168f8b100
#
_cell.length_a   1.000
_cell.length_b   1.000
_cell.length_c   1.000
_cell.angle_alpha   90.00
_cell.angle_beta   90.00
_cell.angle_gamma   90.00
#
_symmetry.space_group_name_H-M   'P 1'
#
loop_
_entity.id
_entity.type
_entity.pdbx_description
1 polymer ?
#
loop_
_entity_poly.entity_id
_entity_poly.type
_entity_poly.pdbx_seq_one_letter_code
_entity_poly.pdbx_strand_id
1 'polypeptide(L)'
;MREALERKGYGWWVVDVRGGPEFAGVVALQEVPFEAPFTPANEIGWRFAPDYWGRGYATEGARAALAFAYETLGWDEVVAFTAASNVRSQRVMDRLGMTRNPADDFDHPRLDRDHPLLRHYLYRTRKPLQGD
;
A
#
# COMPACT_ATOMS: atom_id res chain seq x y z
N MET A 1 9.80 -5.20 11.95
CA MET A 1 9.14 -3.92 11.59
C MET A 1 8.79 -3.19 12.87
N ARG A 2 9.07 -1.92 12.96
CA ARG A 2 8.72 -1.11 14.13
C ARG A 2 7.84 0.05 13.75
N GLU A 3 6.95 0.43 14.64
CA GLU A 3 6.03 1.54 14.46
C GLU A 3 6.76 2.87 14.63
N ALA A 4 6.62 3.76 13.66
CA ALA A 4 7.27 5.08 13.69
C ALA A 4 6.32 6.18 14.11
N LEU A 5 5.05 6.12 13.70
CA LEU A 5 4.05 7.13 13.99
C LEU A 5 2.66 6.51 13.92
N GLU A 6 1.82 6.83 14.91
CA GLU A 6 0.44 6.38 14.93
C GLU A 6 -0.50 7.56 15.05
N ARG A 7 -1.58 7.56 14.24
CA ARG A 7 -2.65 8.56 14.29
C ARG A 7 -3.99 7.89 14.01
N LYS A 8 -5.01 8.19 14.82
CA LYS A 8 -6.38 7.70 14.61
C LYS A 8 -6.45 6.18 14.49
N GLY A 9 -5.55 5.45 15.19
CA GLY A 9 -5.53 4.00 15.15
C GLY A 9 -4.80 3.39 13.97
N TYR A 10 -4.19 4.20 13.11
CA TYR A 10 -3.37 3.74 11.99
C TYR A 10 -2.17 4.68 11.82
N GLY A 11 -1.20 4.30 11.00
CA GLY A 11 0.00 5.09 10.88
C GLY A 11 1.06 4.47 10.00
N TRP A 12 2.31 4.66 10.40
CA TRP A 12 3.48 4.25 9.66
C TRP A 12 4.28 3.24 10.43
N TRP A 13 4.97 2.37 9.69
CA TRP A 13 5.96 1.47 10.26
C TRP A 13 7.26 1.63 9.52
N VAL A 14 8.35 1.77 10.27
CA VAL A 14 9.70 1.70 9.71
C VAL A 14 10.07 0.23 9.61
N VAL A 15 10.56 -0.17 8.45
CA VAL A 15 11.00 -1.54 8.23
C VAL A 15 12.51 -1.62 8.44
N ASP A 16 12.91 -2.40 9.45
CA ASP A 16 14.30 -2.74 9.71
C ASP A 16 14.52 -4.18 9.27
N VAL A 17 15.66 -4.45 8.67
CA VAL A 17 15.97 -5.81 8.23
C VAL A 17 16.79 -6.51 9.31
N ARG A 18 16.31 -7.65 9.76
CA ARG A 18 17.00 -8.42 10.80
C ARG A 18 18.36 -8.84 10.30
N GLY A 19 19.41 -8.46 11.05
CA GLY A 19 20.81 -8.73 10.67
C GLY A 19 21.30 -7.89 9.49
N GLY A 20 20.52 -6.90 9.06
CA GLY A 20 20.82 -6.03 7.93
C GLY A 20 20.60 -4.57 8.26
N PRO A 21 20.24 -3.74 7.26
CA PRO A 21 20.12 -2.30 7.48
C PRO A 21 18.94 -1.94 8.36
N GLU A 22 19.13 -0.91 9.18
CA GLU A 22 18.02 -0.20 9.81
C GLU A 22 17.42 0.76 8.79
N PHE A 23 16.12 0.99 8.91
CA PHE A 23 15.40 1.90 8.03
C PHE A 23 15.59 1.55 6.54
N ALA A 24 15.22 0.34 6.18
CA ALA A 24 15.21 -0.07 4.77
C ALA A 24 14.09 0.63 4.00
N GLY A 25 12.99 0.97 4.68
CA GLY A 25 11.86 1.66 4.10
C GLY A 25 10.74 1.86 5.08
N VAL A 26 9.60 2.30 4.56
CA VAL A 26 8.38 2.52 5.35
C VAL A 26 7.19 1.85 4.69
N VAL A 27 6.25 1.44 5.53
CA VAL A 27 4.90 1.00 5.12
C VAL A 27 3.91 1.86 5.87
N ALA A 28 2.86 2.31 5.21
CA ALA A 28 1.86 3.18 5.81
C ALA A 28 0.45 2.68 5.56
N LEU A 29 -0.42 2.90 6.53
CA LEU A 29 -1.87 2.73 6.42
C LEU A 29 -2.50 4.09 6.69
N GLN A 30 -3.41 4.52 5.83
CA GLN A 30 -4.10 5.79 6.01
C GLN A 30 -5.40 5.83 5.22
N GLU A 31 -6.27 6.77 5.60
CA GLU A 31 -7.40 7.11 4.76
C GLU A 31 -6.89 7.85 3.53
N VAL A 32 -7.45 7.55 2.36
CA VAL A 32 -7.06 8.23 1.11
C VAL A 32 -7.35 9.72 1.25
N PRO A 33 -6.33 10.59 1.09
CA PRO A 33 -6.45 12.02 1.43
C PRO A 33 -7.02 12.91 0.31
N PHE A 34 -7.66 12.32 -0.69
CA PHE A 34 -8.26 13.07 -1.79
C PHE A 34 -9.58 12.43 -2.22
N GLU A 35 -10.34 13.11 -3.06
CA GLU A 35 -11.56 12.57 -3.63
C GLU A 35 -11.28 11.90 -4.97
N ALA A 36 -11.83 10.71 -5.15
CA ALA A 36 -11.77 9.94 -6.38
C ALA A 36 -12.99 9.01 -6.41
N PRO A 37 -13.29 8.37 -7.54
CA PRO A 37 -14.46 7.50 -7.65
C PRO A 37 -14.51 6.38 -6.60
N PHE A 38 -13.37 5.94 -6.10
CA PHE A 38 -13.29 4.85 -5.12
C PHE A 38 -13.27 5.35 -3.66
N THR A 39 -13.21 6.65 -3.42
CA THR A 39 -13.14 7.19 -2.05
C THR A 39 -14.54 7.45 -1.48
N PRO A 40 -14.72 7.41 -0.15
CA PRO A 40 -13.69 7.19 0.86
C PRO A 40 -13.16 5.76 0.85
N ALA A 41 -11.89 5.60 1.15
CA ALA A 41 -11.24 4.31 1.22
C ALA A 41 -10.01 4.40 2.12
N ASN A 42 -9.58 3.25 2.62
CA ASN A 42 -8.35 3.12 3.39
C ASN A 42 -7.28 2.50 2.51
N GLU A 43 -6.08 3.08 2.53
CA GLU A 43 -5.00 2.62 1.66
C GLU A 43 -3.80 2.10 2.42
N ILE A 44 -3.06 1.21 1.75
CA ILE A 44 -1.73 0.82 2.16
C ILE A 44 -0.74 1.34 1.12
N GLY A 45 0.39 1.86 1.59
CA GLY A 45 1.47 2.31 0.74
C GLY A 45 2.80 1.87 1.29
N TRP A 46 3.83 1.91 0.46
CA TRP A 46 5.19 1.56 0.85
C TRP A 46 6.19 2.37 0.05
N ARG A 47 7.34 2.58 0.67
CA ARG A 47 8.46 3.25 0.01
C ARG A 47 9.76 2.67 0.57
N PHE A 48 10.62 2.16 -0.31
CA PHE A 48 11.90 1.60 0.04
C PHE A 48 12.99 2.23 -0.82
N ALA A 49 14.18 2.37 -0.24
CA ALA A 49 15.34 2.84 -0.98
C ALA A 49 15.67 1.85 -2.12
N PRO A 50 16.14 2.35 -3.28
CA PRO A 50 16.40 1.49 -4.43
C PRO A 50 17.32 0.29 -4.13
N ASP A 51 18.28 0.46 -3.22
CA ASP A 51 19.22 -0.61 -2.84
C ASP A 51 18.52 -1.83 -2.25
N TYR A 52 17.30 -1.65 -1.75
CA TYR A 52 16.53 -2.72 -1.08
C TYR A 52 15.39 -3.27 -1.91
N TRP A 53 15.29 -2.84 -3.17
CA TRP A 53 14.28 -3.34 -4.08
C TRP A 53 14.56 -4.79 -4.48
N GLY A 54 13.49 -5.54 -4.77
CA GLY A 54 13.63 -6.90 -5.27
C GLY A 54 14.02 -7.94 -4.23
N ARG A 55 14.00 -7.57 -2.94
CA ARG A 55 14.39 -8.47 -1.84
C ARG A 55 13.20 -8.96 -1.00
N GLY A 56 11.97 -8.60 -1.39
CA GLY A 56 10.78 -9.02 -0.67
C GLY A 56 10.46 -8.21 0.58
N TYR A 57 11.22 -7.19 0.91
CA TYR A 57 11.01 -6.41 2.13
C TYR A 57 9.69 -5.65 2.11
N ALA A 58 9.34 -5.05 0.97
CA ALA A 58 8.08 -4.34 0.83
C ALA A 58 6.88 -5.28 0.98
N THR A 59 6.95 -6.46 0.36
CA THR A 59 5.89 -7.47 0.45
C THR A 59 5.72 -7.96 1.89
N GLU A 60 6.82 -8.25 2.56
CA GLU A 60 6.78 -8.73 3.95
C GLU A 60 6.21 -7.66 4.90
N GLY A 61 6.71 -6.43 4.79
CA GLY A 61 6.23 -5.32 5.60
C GLY A 61 4.76 -5.00 5.33
N ALA A 62 4.35 -4.98 4.07
CA ALA A 62 2.97 -4.72 3.70
C ALA A 62 2.03 -5.84 4.19
N ARG A 63 2.47 -7.09 4.13
CA ARG A 63 1.67 -8.21 4.63
C ARG A 63 1.41 -8.09 6.12
N ALA A 64 2.42 -7.69 6.89
CA ALA A 64 2.25 -7.44 8.33
C ALA A 64 1.30 -6.27 8.60
N ALA A 65 1.40 -5.20 7.81
CA ALA A 65 0.50 -4.05 7.94
C ALA A 65 -0.94 -4.40 7.59
N LEU A 66 -1.17 -5.22 6.56
CA LEU A 66 -2.51 -5.70 6.22
C LEU A 66 -3.12 -6.53 7.35
N ALA A 67 -2.33 -7.40 7.98
CA ALA A 67 -2.82 -8.16 9.13
C ALA A 67 -3.25 -7.22 10.26
N PHE A 68 -2.47 -6.19 10.54
CA PHE A 68 -2.82 -5.17 11.54
C PHE A 68 -4.12 -4.44 11.14
N ALA A 69 -4.27 -4.08 9.87
CA ALA A 69 -5.45 -3.38 9.40
C ALA A 69 -6.72 -4.22 9.63
N TYR A 70 -6.67 -5.49 9.31
CA TYR A 70 -7.82 -6.38 9.45
C TYR A 70 -8.08 -6.77 10.90
N GLU A 71 -7.05 -7.13 11.65
CA GLU A 71 -7.18 -7.71 12.99
C GLU A 71 -7.30 -6.65 14.08
N THR A 72 -6.59 -5.55 13.95
CA THR A 72 -6.53 -4.51 14.98
C THR A 72 -7.43 -3.32 14.65
N LEU A 73 -7.39 -2.82 13.43
CA LEU A 73 -8.20 -1.68 13.01
C LEU A 73 -9.62 -2.09 12.61
N GLY A 74 -9.85 -3.36 12.31
CA GLY A 74 -11.15 -3.85 11.91
C GLY A 74 -11.57 -3.43 10.51
N TRP A 75 -10.63 -3.09 9.64
CA TRP A 75 -10.94 -2.73 8.27
C TRP A 75 -11.39 -3.95 7.47
N ASP A 76 -12.36 -3.78 6.59
CA ASP A 76 -12.87 -4.84 5.72
C ASP A 76 -12.18 -4.88 4.37
N GLU A 77 -11.75 -3.72 3.87
CA GLU A 77 -11.11 -3.58 2.58
C GLU A 77 -9.96 -2.60 2.68
N VAL A 78 -8.90 -2.87 1.95
CA VAL A 78 -7.75 -1.99 1.81
C VAL A 78 -7.45 -1.83 0.33
N VAL A 79 -7.19 -0.60 -0.09
CA VAL A 79 -6.79 -0.32 -1.46
C VAL A 79 -5.30 0.05 -1.52
N ALA A 80 -4.72 -0.11 -2.68
CA ALA A 80 -3.39 0.41 -2.99
C ALA A 80 -3.44 0.93 -4.42
N PHE A 81 -2.70 1.98 -4.71
CA PHE A 81 -2.65 2.51 -6.05
C PHE A 81 -1.24 2.99 -6.37
N THR A 82 -0.92 2.96 -7.65
CA THR A 82 0.39 3.38 -8.13
C THR A 82 0.27 3.82 -9.58
N ALA A 83 1.25 4.60 -10.04
CA ALA A 83 1.31 4.98 -11.44
C ALA A 83 1.35 3.74 -12.34
N ALA A 84 0.69 3.81 -13.48
CA ALA A 84 0.61 2.69 -14.42
C ALA A 84 1.99 2.18 -14.87
N SER A 85 3.00 3.04 -14.85
CA SER A 85 4.37 2.70 -15.21
C SER A 85 5.17 2.04 -14.08
N ASN A 86 4.66 2.06 -12.86
CA ASN A 86 5.38 1.53 -11.69
C ASN A 86 5.16 0.02 -11.54
N VAL A 87 5.85 -0.75 -12.36
CA VAL A 87 5.72 -2.22 -12.39
C VAL A 87 6.15 -2.84 -11.07
N ARG A 88 7.13 -2.26 -10.40
CA ARG A 88 7.65 -2.79 -9.14
C ARG A 88 6.57 -2.82 -8.05
N SER A 89 5.86 -1.71 -7.86
CA SER A 89 4.76 -1.66 -6.89
C SER A 89 3.61 -2.58 -7.30
N GLN A 90 3.32 -2.70 -8.57
CA GLN A 90 2.29 -3.63 -9.06
C GLN A 90 2.64 -5.08 -8.70
N ARG A 91 3.90 -5.46 -8.80
CA ARG A 91 4.35 -6.80 -8.40
C ARG A 91 4.16 -7.06 -6.91
N VAL A 92 4.40 -6.06 -6.08
CA VAL A 92 4.13 -6.17 -4.64
C VAL A 92 2.64 -6.39 -4.41
N MET A 93 1.78 -5.61 -5.07
CA MET A 93 0.33 -5.77 -4.96
C MET A 93 -0.13 -7.17 -5.38
N ASP A 94 0.43 -7.69 -6.47
CA ASP A 94 0.12 -9.04 -6.94
C ASP A 94 0.53 -10.10 -5.90
N ARG A 95 1.70 -9.94 -5.30
CA ARG A 95 2.18 -10.87 -4.27
C ARG A 95 1.37 -10.83 -2.99
N LEU A 96 0.73 -9.71 -2.72
CA LEU A 96 -0.17 -9.56 -1.58
C LEU A 96 -1.56 -10.14 -1.84
N GLY A 97 -1.81 -10.62 -3.05
CA GLY A 97 -3.11 -11.16 -3.43
C GLY A 97 -4.14 -10.08 -3.76
N MET A 98 -3.70 -8.85 -3.99
CA MET A 98 -4.60 -7.77 -4.37
C MET A 98 -5.04 -7.92 -5.83
N THR A 99 -6.24 -7.47 -6.13
CA THR A 99 -6.82 -7.59 -7.46
C THR A 99 -7.07 -6.21 -8.07
N ARG A 100 -6.96 -6.13 -9.39
CA ARG A 100 -7.21 -4.91 -10.15
C ARG A 100 -8.33 -5.13 -11.14
N ASN A 101 -9.25 -4.16 -11.20
CA ASN A 101 -10.25 -4.07 -12.26
C ASN A 101 -9.89 -2.85 -13.10
N PRO A 102 -9.60 -3.01 -14.40
CA PRO A 102 -9.26 -1.86 -15.26
C PRO A 102 -10.30 -0.74 -15.29
N ALA A 103 -11.55 -1.05 -14.99
CA ALA A 103 -12.59 -0.03 -14.90
C ALA A 103 -12.38 0.94 -13.74
N ASP A 104 -11.57 0.57 -12.75
CA ASP A 104 -11.26 1.40 -11.59
C ASP A 104 -9.99 2.24 -11.79
N ASP A 105 -9.29 2.08 -12.89
CA ASP A 105 -8.10 2.92 -13.19
C ASP A 105 -8.51 4.39 -13.21
N PHE A 106 -7.64 5.25 -12.72
CA PHE A 106 -7.99 6.65 -12.57
C PHE A 106 -6.81 7.57 -12.82
N ASP A 107 -7.12 8.83 -13.09
CA ASP A 107 -6.12 9.88 -13.19
C ASP A 107 -5.97 10.52 -11.81
N HIS A 108 -4.74 10.60 -11.32
CA HIS A 108 -4.50 11.11 -9.97
C HIS A 108 -4.90 12.58 -9.86
N PRO A 109 -5.85 12.95 -8.99
CA PRO A 109 -6.43 14.30 -8.99
C PRO A 109 -5.46 15.39 -8.55
N ARG A 110 -4.33 15.04 -7.94
CA ARG A 110 -3.31 16.00 -7.52
C ARG A 110 -2.20 16.21 -8.53
N LEU A 111 -2.29 15.54 -9.69
CA LEU A 111 -1.32 15.68 -10.77
C LEU A 111 -1.94 16.44 -11.94
N ASP A 112 -1.12 17.20 -12.67
CA ASP A 112 -1.57 17.91 -13.86
C ASP A 112 -1.97 16.91 -14.96
N ARG A 113 -2.87 17.34 -15.84
CA ARG A 113 -3.38 16.48 -16.93
C ARG A 113 -2.31 15.93 -17.86
N ASP A 114 -1.22 16.64 -18.00
CA ASP A 114 -0.10 16.24 -18.86
C ASP A 114 1.04 15.59 -18.09
N HIS A 115 0.84 15.35 -16.79
CA HIS A 115 1.86 14.72 -15.98
C HIS A 115 2.11 13.27 -16.43
N PRO A 116 3.37 12.86 -16.60
CA PRO A 116 3.67 11.51 -17.12
C PRO A 116 3.22 10.37 -16.19
N LEU A 117 2.98 10.66 -14.90
CA LEU A 117 2.52 9.67 -13.93
C LEU A 117 1.04 9.81 -13.61
N LEU A 118 0.27 10.54 -14.43
CA LEU A 118 -1.14 10.84 -14.16
C LEU A 118 -1.99 9.58 -14.02
N ARG A 119 -1.82 8.62 -14.92
CA ARG A 119 -2.64 7.40 -14.94
C ARG A 119 -2.19 6.44 -13.84
N HIS A 120 -3.14 6.08 -12.97
CA HIS A 120 -2.91 5.17 -11.85
C HIS A 120 -3.77 3.92 -11.98
N TYR A 121 -3.24 2.81 -11.46
CA TYR A 121 -3.95 1.56 -11.31
C TYR A 121 -4.36 1.39 -9.86
N LEU A 122 -5.60 0.98 -9.64
CA LEU A 122 -6.15 0.73 -8.32
C LEU A 122 -6.26 -0.76 -8.07
N TYR A 123 -5.69 -1.21 -6.95
CA TYR A 123 -5.76 -2.58 -6.48
C TYR A 123 -6.56 -2.62 -5.19
N ARG A 124 -7.25 -3.73 -4.96
CA ARG A 124 -8.06 -3.93 -3.76
C ARG A 124 -7.78 -5.27 -3.14
N THR A 125 -7.87 -5.35 -1.82
CA THR A 125 -7.90 -6.61 -1.08
C THR A 125 -8.90 -6.50 0.05
N ARG A 126 -9.49 -7.61 0.42
CA ARG A 126 -10.49 -7.68 1.48
C ARG A 126 -10.01 -8.56 2.60
N LYS A 127 -10.51 -8.28 3.80
CA LYS A 127 -10.29 -9.12 4.96
C LYS A 127 -10.73 -10.55 4.65
N PRO A 128 -9.88 -11.56 4.90
CA PRO A 128 -10.28 -12.95 4.74
C PRO A 128 -11.51 -13.28 5.57
N LEU A 129 -12.38 -14.11 5.04
CA LEU A 129 -13.52 -14.58 5.79
C LEU A 129 -13.05 -15.44 6.96
N GLN A 130 -13.77 -15.34 8.09
CA GLN A 130 -13.42 -16.10 9.26
C GLN A 130 -13.56 -17.60 8.99
N GLY A 131 -12.53 -18.36 9.33
CA GLY A 131 -12.49 -19.79 9.06
C GLY A 131 -11.82 -20.19 7.77
N ASP A 132 -11.37 -19.24 6.97
CA ASP A 132 -10.64 -19.51 5.72
C ASP A 132 -9.17 -19.83 5.96
#